data_ed56bb3888ee4adcbbdd40ccfe315b57
#
_entry.id   ed56bb3888ee4adcbbdd40ccfe315b57
#
_cell.length_a   1.000
_cell.length_b   1.000
_cell.length_c   1.000
_cell.angle_alpha   90.00
_cell.angle_beta   90.00
_cell.angle_gamma   90.00
#
_symmetry.space_group_name_H-M   'P 1'
#
loop_
_entity.id
_entity.type
_entity.pdbx_description
1 polymer ?
#
loop_
_entity_poly.entity_id
_entity_poly.type
_entity_poly.pdbx_seq_one_letter_code
_entity_poly.pdbx_strand_id
1 'polypeptide(L)'
;MYHHVNTAGSFITVGLRNFEKQMAFLKAYGYRTLNTADFSEILNNPNANAAKTVMITFDDGWADNWHYAYPILKKYDIKAVFFVVTSWIHNDGIRYFDTAFPSHKECKAIVSSGRAKEVVMSWDELREMEASGLIDVQSHTHTHKKLDGGSVYEDLSQSKGLIEERLGKKCEALCWPWGIYNDKHIDLALKSGYRLLFTTELGTNTSKSSPLKIKRIAIGDIGVMTFRKKLFIHSDDGLSKLYLRIFK
;
A
#
# COMPACT_ATOMS: atom_id res chain seq x y z
N MET A 1 -0.25 -6.71 0.54
CA MET A 1 0.44 -5.59 1.23
C MET A 1 1.93 -5.88 1.25
N TYR A 2 2.71 -4.94 0.76
CA TYR A 2 4.17 -4.90 0.70
C TYR A 2 4.68 -3.64 1.43
N HIS A 3 5.99 -3.59 1.75
CA HIS A 3 6.67 -2.39 2.22
C HIS A 3 7.94 -2.17 1.39
N HIS A 4 8.86 -3.13 1.38
CA HIS A 4 10.11 -3.05 0.64
C HIS A 4 10.20 -4.10 -0.46
N VAL A 5 10.81 -3.72 -1.58
CA VAL A 5 11.25 -4.63 -2.65
C VAL A 5 12.71 -4.35 -2.95
N ASN A 6 13.63 -5.11 -2.32
CA ASN A 6 15.07 -4.92 -2.49
C ASN A 6 15.86 -6.19 -2.11
N THR A 7 17.18 -6.10 -1.99
CA THR A 7 18.06 -7.22 -1.68
C THR A 7 18.54 -7.27 -0.22
N ALA A 8 18.16 -6.28 0.61
CA ALA A 8 18.69 -6.16 1.98
C ALA A 8 18.15 -7.23 2.96
N GLY A 9 17.03 -7.85 2.62
CA GLY A 9 16.41 -8.89 3.45
C GLY A 9 15.88 -8.35 4.79
N SER A 10 14.61 -8.52 5.05
CA SER A 10 13.98 -8.32 6.37
C SER A 10 12.61 -9.01 6.35
N PHE A 11 11.94 -9.06 7.50
CA PHE A 11 10.63 -9.70 7.61
C PHE A 11 9.52 -9.04 6.76
N ILE A 12 9.71 -7.77 6.34
CA ILE A 12 8.78 -7.01 5.47
C ILE A 12 9.39 -6.62 4.12
N THR A 13 10.55 -7.19 3.78
CA THR A 13 11.20 -7.02 2.49
C THR A 13 10.93 -8.23 1.62
N VAL A 14 10.61 -8.00 0.36
CA VAL A 14 10.49 -9.05 -0.66
C VAL A 14 11.63 -8.89 -1.65
N GLY A 15 12.36 -9.97 -1.92
CA GLY A 15 13.45 -9.99 -2.89
C GLY A 15 12.93 -9.77 -4.31
N LEU A 16 13.73 -9.07 -5.14
CA LEU A 16 13.36 -8.70 -6.51
C LEU A 16 12.84 -9.88 -7.33
N ARG A 17 13.57 -11.00 -7.27
CA ARG A 17 13.21 -12.22 -8.01
C ARG A 17 11.85 -12.79 -7.62
N ASN A 18 11.54 -12.78 -6.32
CA ASN A 18 10.25 -13.27 -5.82
C ASN A 18 9.14 -12.30 -6.18
N PHE A 19 9.36 -10.99 -6.01
CA PHE A 19 8.40 -9.97 -6.39
C PHE A 19 8.07 -10.05 -7.89
N GLU A 20 9.08 -10.11 -8.76
CA GLU A 20 8.87 -10.23 -10.20
C GLU A 20 8.08 -11.49 -10.57
N LYS A 21 8.40 -12.65 -9.98
CA LYS A 21 7.64 -13.89 -10.21
C LYS A 21 6.19 -13.80 -9.72
N GLN A 22 5.93 -13.06 -8.63
CA GLN A 22 4.58 -12.84 -8.12
C GLN A 22 3.77 -11.97 -9.12
N MET A 23 4.34 -10.89 -9.64
CA MET A 23 3.68 -10.03 -10.64
C MET A 23 3.47 -10.76 -11.98
N ALA A 24 4.47 -11.48 -12.45
CA ALA A 24 4.36 -12.34 -13.65
C ALA A 24 3.22 -13.38 -13.50
N PHE A 25 3.10 -13.98 -12.31
CA PHE A 25 2.00 -14.90 -12.01
C PHE A 25 0.63 -14.22 -12.12
N LEU A 26 0.45 -13.04 -11.50
CA LEU A 26 -0.82 -12.31 -11.58
C LEU A 26 -1.22 -12.04 -13.04
N LYS A 27 -0.28 -11.53 -13.84
CA LYS A 27 -0.52 -11.26 -15.28
C LYS A 27 -0.86 -12.54 -16.05
N ALA A 28 -0.05 -13.60 -15.92
CA ALA A 28 -0.22 -14.84 -16.66
C ALA A 28 -1.53 -15.57 -16.34
N TYR A 29 -2.03 -15.43 -15.09
CA TYR A 29 -3.29 -16.06 -14.68
C TYR A 29 -4.51 -15.15 -14.79
N GLY A 30 -4.37 -13.99 -15.43
CA GLY A 30 -5.49 -13.09 -15.75
C GLY A 30 -6.09 -12.41 -14.52
N TYR A 31 -5.30 -12.12 -13.50
CA TYR A 31 -5.76 -11.31 -12.38
C TYR A 31 -5.91 -9.85 -12.84
N ARG A 32 -7.08 -9.27 -12.57
CA ARG A 32 -7.31 -7.82 -12.72
C ARG A 32 -6.81 -7.12 -11.47
N THR A 33 -5.80 -6.26 -11.62
CA THR A 33 -5.26 -5.44 -10.53
C THR A 33 -6.05 -4.13 -10.41
N LEU A 34 -6.29 -3.69 -9.18
CA LEU A 34 -7.20 -2.59 -8.87
C LEU A 34 -6.44 -1.41 -8.26
N ASN A 35 -6.85 -0.19 -8.63
CA ASN A 35 -6.62 1.03 -7.86
C ASN A 35 -7.77 1.26 -6.85
N THR A 36 -7.76 2.38 -6.12
CA THR A 36 -8.80 2.68 -5.12
C THR A 36 -10.16 2.96 -5.75
N ALA A 37 -10.22 3.57 -6.93
CA ALA A 37 -11.45 3.82 -7.65
C ALA A 37 -12.11 2.52 -8.13
N ASP A 38 -11.34 1.62 -8.77
CA ASP A 38 -11.81 0.28 -9.18
C ASP A 38 -12.35 -0.51 -7.96
N PHE A 39 -11.66 -0.42 -6.82
CA PHE A 39 -12.06 -1.12 -5.60
C PHE A 39 -13.33 -0.53 -4.98
N SER A 40 -13.45 0.79 -4.97
CA SER A 40 -14.66 1.48 -4.50
C SER A 40 -15.88 1.09 -5.34
N GLU A 41 -15.72 0.98 -6.66
CA GLU A 41 -16.78 0.51 -7.55
C GLU A 41 -17.24 -0.89 -7.18
N ILE A 42 -16.31 -1.83 -6.93
CA ILE A 42 -16.66 -3.20 -6.53
C ILE A 42 -17.40 -3.24 -5.19
N LEU A 43 -17.00 -2.41 -4.22
CA LEU A 43 -17.68 -2.34 -2.93
C LEU A 43 -19.11 -1.80 -3.03
N ASN A 44 -19.32 -0.82 -3.92
CA ASN A 44 -20.61 -0.11 -4.06
C ASN A 44 -21.56 -0.76 -5.07
N ASN A 45 -21.06 -1.68 -5.94
CA ASN A 45 -21.86 -2.34 -6.96
C ASN A 45 -21.88 -3.86 -6.72
N PRO A 46 -22.96 -4.40 -6.16
CA PRO A 46 -23.07 -5.85 -5.91
C PRO A 46 -22.97 -6.72 -7.17
N ASN A 47 -23.21 -6.13 -8.34
CA ASN A 47 -23.13 -6.81 -9.65
C ASN A 47 -21.75 -6.66 -10.30
N ALA A 48 -20.80 -5.92 -9.70
CA ALA A 48 -19.47 -5.79 -10.23
C ALA A 48 -18.77 -7.15 -10.27
N ASN A 49 -18.09 -7.43 -11.39
CA ASN A 49 -17.30 -8.63 -11.51
C ASN A 49 -16.03 -8.52 -10.66
N ALA A 50 -16.05 -9.15 -9.50
CA ALA A 50 -14.92 -9.24 -8.58
C ALA A 50 -14.07 -10.51 -8.77
N ALA A 51 -14.38 -11.36 -9.76
CA ALA A 51 -13.64 -12.60 -10.00
C ALA A 51 -12.19 -12.28 -10.38
N LYS A 52 -11.24 -13.01 -9.77
CA LYS A 52 -9.81 -12.82 -9.99
C LYS A 52 -9.33 -11.35 -9.88
N THR A 53 -9.88 -10.61 -8.94
CA THR A 53 -9.41 -9.25 -8.64
C THR A 53 -8.44 -9.24 -7.47
N VAL A 54 -7.44 -8.35 -7.53
CA VAL A 54 -6.46 -8.15 -6.45
C VAL A 54 -6.02 -6.69 -6.41
N MET A 55 -5.91 -6.13 -5.21
CA MET A 55 -5.26 -4.84 -5.00
C MET A 55 -3.87 -5.05 -4.42
N ILE A 56 -2.85 -4.56 -5.10
CA ILE A 56 -1.47 -4.55 -4.63
C ILE A 56 -1.25 -3.25 -3.88
N THR A 57 -0.80 -3.33 -2.63
CA THR A 57 -0.56 -2.13 -1.81
C THR A 57 0.87 -2.09 -1.28
N PHE A 58 1.45 -0.90 -1.25
CA PHE A 58 2.74 -0.61 -0.65
C PHE A 58 2.56 0.44 0.43
N ASP A 59 3.17 0.26 1.59
CA ASP A 59 3.10 1.20 2.68
C ASP A 59 4.41 1.98 2.83
N ASP A 60 4.37 3.12 3.54
CA ASP A 60 5.46 4.01 3.96
C ASP A 60 6.03 4.94 2.88
N GLY A 61 6.07 4.56 1.60
CA GLY A 61 6.63 5.39 0.53
C GLY A 61 8.14 5.26 0.34
N TRP A 62 8.72 4.08 0.58
CA TRP A 62 10.15 3.80 0.44
C TRP A 62 10.65 3.93 -1.00
N ALA A 63 11.82 4.53 -1.20
CA ALA A 63 12.39 4.80 -2.52
C ALA A 63 12.86 3.55 -3.28
N ASP A 64 13.07 2.40 -2.60
CA ASP A 64 13.32 1.13 -3.27
C ASP A 64 12.12 0.67 -4.12
N ASN A 65 10.92 1.10 -3.76
CA ASN A 65 9.72 0.81 -4.55
C ASN A 65 9.71 1.60 -5.87
N TRP A 66 10.20 2.83 -5.90
CA TRP A 66 10.44 3.56 -7.13
C TRP A 66 11.49 2.86 -8.00
N HIS A 67 12.61 2.50 -7.38
CA HIS A 67 13.77 1.97 -8.10
C HIS A 67 13.59 0.53 -8.60
N TYR A 68 12.97 -0.34 -7.80
CA TYR A 68 12.87 -1.77 -8.09
C TYR A 68 11.43 -2.24 -8.37
N ALA A 69 10.45 -1.85 -7.55
CA ALA A 69 9.10 -2.36 -7.70
C ALA A 69 8.38 -1.76 -8.90
N TYR A 70 8.46 -0.45 -9.09
CA TYR A 70 7.75 0.25 -10.15
C TYR A 70 8.13 -0.21 -11.58
N PRO A 71 9.41 -0.40 -11.95
CA PRO A 71 9.77 -0.98 -13.24
C PRO A 71 9.16 -2.38 -13.47
N ILE A 72 9.08 -3.21 -12.43
CA ILE A 72 8.44 -4.53 -12.51
C ILE A 72 6.92 -4.40 -12.69
N LEU A 73 6.27 -3.50 -11.95
CA LEU A 73 4.84 -3.22 -12.12
C LEU A 73 4.52 -2.76 -13.53
N LYS A 74 5.33 -1.85 -14.10
CA LYS A 74 5.22 -1.40 -15.52
C LYS A 74 5.39 -2.57 -16.49
N LYS A 75 6.42 -3.40 -16.31
CA LYS A 75 6.70 -4.54 -17.19
C LYS A 75 5.52 -5.50 -17.30
N TYR A 76 4.77 -5.71 -16.23
CA TYR A 76 3.63 -6.64 -16.22
C TYR A 76 2.27 -5.94 -16.29
N ASP A 77 2.24 -4.62 -16.47
CA ASP A 77 1.00 -3.82 -16.52
C ASP A 77 0.11 -4.07 -15.29
N ILE A 78 0.69 -3.90 -14.10
CA ILE A 78 0.08 -4.15 -12.79
C ILE A 78 -0.24 -2.83 -12.12
N LYS A 79 -1.51 -2.59 -11.82
CA LYS A 79 -1.93 -1.48 -10.96
C LYS A 79 -1.54 -1.73 -9.50
N ALA A 80 -1.12 -0.68 -8.80
CA ALA A 80 -0.83 -0.74 -7.36
C ALA A 80 -1.19 0.57 -6.65
N VAL A 81 -1.46 0.49 -5.35
CA VAL A 81 -1.73 1.63 -4.47
C VAL A 81 -0.55 1.83 -3.53
N PHE A 82 -0.06 3.06 -3.45
CA PHE A 82 1.04 3.44 -2.58
C PHE A 82 0.53 4.35 -1.47
N PHE A 83 0.54 3.85 -0.25
CA PHE A 83 0.21 4.63 0.94
C PHE A 83 1.49 5.32 1.46
N VAL A 84 1.56 6.64 1.33
CA VAL A 84 2.77 7.40 1.63
C VAL A 84 2.64 8.23 2.92
N VAL A 85 3.73 8.31 3.68
CA VAL A 85 3.85 9.17 4.85
C VAL A 85 4.31 10.55 4.40
N THR A 86 3.40 11.51 4.33
CA THR A 86 3.64 12.77 3.60
C THR A 86 4.71 13.66 4.21
N SER A 87 5.01 13.56 5.52
CA SER A 87 6.11 14.32 6.13
C SER A 87 7.50 13.77 5.78
N TRP A 88 7.58 12.57 5.21
CA TRP A 88 8.86 11.98 4.80
C TRP A 88 9.20 12.28 3.34
N ILE A 89 8.17 12.58 2.51
CA ILE A 89 8.33 12.87 1.08
C ILE A 89 9.01 14.23 0.90
N HIS A 90 9.93 14.34 -0.04
CA HIS A 90 10.75 15.52 -0.30
C HIS A 90 10.64 16.00 -1.76
N ASN A 91 11.33 17.11 -2.09
CA ASN A 91 11.24 17.77 -3.41
C ASN A 91 12.53 17.60 -4.28
N ASP A 92 13.39 16.63 -3.98
CA ASP A 92 14.74 16.53 -4.58
C ASP A 92 14.75 15.89 -6.00
N GLY A 93 13.66 15.99 -6.74
CA GLY A 93 13.60 15.47 -8.12
C GLY A 93 13.57 13.93 -8.23
N ILE A 94 13.81 13.43 -9.44
CA ILE A 94 13.89 11.99 -9.73
C ILE A 94 15.32 11.52 -9.50
N ARG A 95 15.48 10.40 -8.81
CA ARG A 95 16.77 9.86 -8.42
C ARG A 95 17.00 8.46 -8.95
N TYR A 96 18.28 8.11 -9.10
CA TYR A 96 18.75 6.78 -9.40
C TYR A 96 19.65 6.30 -8.25
N PHE A 97 19.52 5.05 -7.86
CA PHE A 97 20.29 4.46 -6.76
C PHE A 97 21.32 3.49 -7.34
N ASP A 98 22.61 3.80 -7.11
CA ASP A 98 23.73 2.99 -7.59
C ASP A 98 24.20 1.95 -6.56
N THR A 99 23.69 2.01 -5.33
CA THR A 99 24.06 1.16 -4.21
C THR A 99 22.91 0.30 -3.74
N ALA A 100 23.25 -0.80 -3.02
CA ALA A 100 22.25 -1.63 -2.38
C ALA A 100 21.38 -0.79 -1.41
N PHE A 101 20.07 -0.99 -1.46
CA PHE A 101 19.15 -0.26 -0.61
C PHE A 101 19.25 -0.76 0.85
N PRO A 102 19.17 0.14 1.86
CA PRO A 102 19.27 -0.25 3.27
C PRO A 102 18.13 -1.18 3.73
N SER A 103 18.36 -1.94 4.80
CA SER A 103 17.31 -2.71 5.45
C SER A 103 16.24 -1.82 6.06
N HIS A 104 15.04 -2.36 6.32
CA HIS A 104 13.95 -1.59 6.96
C HIS A 104 14.39 -0.89 8.26
N LYS A 105 15.17 -1.59 9.11
CA LYS A 105 15.66 -1.01 10.37
C LYS A 105 16.56 0.21 10.12
N GLU A 106 17.46 0.11 9.15
CA GLU A 106 18.33 1.22 8.76
C GLU A 106 17.55 2.37 8.13
N CYS A 107 16.58 2.08 7.24
CA CYS A 107 15.68 3.09 6.68
C CYS A 107 14.94 3.85 7.78
N LYS A 108 14.39 3.17 8.78
CA LYS A 108 13.72 3.82 9.93
C LYS A 108 14.69 4.70 10.74
N ALA A 109 15.93 4.25 10.95
CA ALA A 109 16.95 5.06 11.63
C ALA A 109 17.33 6.31 10.82
N ILE A 110 17.48 6.19 9.50
CA ILE A 110 17.75 7.30 8.59
C ILE A 110 16.60 8.34 8.63
N VAL A 111 15.36 7.89 8.54
CA VAL A 111 14.19 8.78 8.68
C VAL A 111 14.18 9.48 10.03
N SER A 112 14.41 8.74 11.12
CA SER A 112 14.42 9.30 12.48
C SER A 112 15.54 10.30 12.72
N SER A 113 16.64 10.22 11.95
CA SER A 113 17.75 11.21 11.99
C SER A 113 17.49 12.45 11.12
N GLY A 114 16.30 12.61 10.53
CA GLY A 114 15.95 13.73 9.65
C GLY A 114 16.46 13.60 8.21
N ARG A 115 16.99 12.44 7.80
CA ARG A 115 17.54 12.19 6.47
C ARG A 115 16.61 11.36 5.59
N ALA A 116 15.28 11.52 5.76
CA ALA A 116 14.26 10.74 5.04
C ALA A 116 14.48 10.73 3.51
N LYS A 117 14.97 11.84 2.94
CA LYS A 117 15.25 11.98 1.51
C LYS A 117 16.22 10.92 0.94
N GLU A 118 17.03 10.27 1.77
CA GLU A 118 17.96 9.25 1.30
C GLU A 118 17.27 7.91 1.01
N VAL A 119 16.11 7.66 1.62
CA VAL A 119 15.44 6.34 1.59
C VAL A 119 13.95 6.39 1.27
N VAL A 120 13.37 7.58 1.13
CA VAL A 120 11.94 7.78 0.83
C VAL A 120 11.80 8.44 -0.54
N MET A 121 10.72 8.18 -1.26
CA MET A 121 10.44 8.76 -2.57
C MET A 121 10.31 10.28 -2.51
N SER A 122 10.58 10.95 -3.63
CA SER A 122 10.27 12.36 -3.84
C SER A 122 8.87 12.56 -4.42
N TRP A 123 8.35 13.80 -4.35
CA TRP A 123 7.10 14.14 -5.02
C TRP A 123 7.19 14.01 -6.55
N ASP A 124 8.36 14.21 -7.15
CA ASP A 124 8.55 14.06 -8.58
C ASP A 124 8.51 12.59 -9.01
N GLU A 125 9.12 11.70 -8.22
CA GLU A 125 9.03 10.25 -8.42
C GLU A 125 7.58 9.76 -8.30
N LEU A 126 6.85 10.21 -7.27
CA LEU A 126 5.43 9.89 -7.09
C LEU A 126 4.57 10.43 -8.24
N ARG A 127 4.85 11.63 -8.74
CA ARG A 127 4.13 12.23 -9.87
C ARG A 127 4.34 11.44 -11.15
N GLU A 128 5.57 10.98 -11.43
CA GLU A 128 5.84 10.13 -12.58
C GLU A 128 5.11 8.77 -12.47
N MET A 129 5.09 8.20 -11.26
CA MET A 129 4.36 6.96 -11.02
C MET A 129 2.85 7.12 -11.25
N GLU A 130 2.22 8.18 -10.74
CA GLU A 130 0.80 8.50 -10.97
C GLU A 130 0.50 8.73 -12.46
N ALA A 131 1.35 9.48 -13.17
CA ALA A 131 1.18 9.79 -14.59
C ALA A 131 1.20 8.53 -15.48
N SER A 132 1.75 7.43 -15.00
CA SER A 132 1.70 6.13 -15.71
C SER A 132 0.29 5.53 -15.79
N GLY A 133 -0.65 5.96 -14.96
CA GLY A 133 -1.98 5.37 -14.80
C GLY A 133 -2.01 4.00 -14.10
N LEU A 134 -0.85 3.47 -13.72
CA LEU A 134 -0.72 2.19 -13.00
C LEU A 134 -0.69 2.38 -11.48
N ILE A 135 -0.16 3.50 -11.01
CA ILE A 135 0.04 3.74 -9.59
C ILE A 135 -0.98 4.77 -9.09
N ASP A 136 -1.52 4.49 -7.91
CA ASP A 136 -2.47 5.34 -7.20
C ASP A 136 -1.88 5.68 -5.82
N VAL A 137 -1.42 6.91 -5.64
CA VAL A 137 -0.81 7.39 -4.39
C VAL A 137 -1.89 7.84 -3.42
N GLN A 138 -1.87 7.29 -2.21
CA GLN A 138 -2.85 7.52 -1.16
C GLN A 138 -2.17 7.75 0.20
N SER A 139 -2.93 8.09 1.23
CA SER A 139 -2.40 8.50 2.52
C SER A 139 -1.98 7.35 3.43
N HIS A 140 -0.79 7.48 4.06
CA HIS A 140 -0.39 6.71 5.24
C HIS A 140 -0.18 7.61 6.46
N THR A 141 -1.06 8.62 6.63
CA THR A 141 -0.97 9.73 7.58
C THR A 141 0.15 10.74 7.23
N HIS A 142 0.21 11.85 7.97
CA HIS A 142 1.28 12.84 7.77
C HIS A 142 2.57 12.41 8.48
N THR A 143 2.47 12.05 9.76
CA THR A 143 3.66 11.86 10.61
C THR A 143 4.04 10.41 10.87
N HIS A 144 3.18 9.44 10.54
CA HIS A 144 3.37 8.03 10.90
C HIS A 144 3.64 7.85 12.40
N LYS A 145 2.95 8.60 13.25
CA LYS A 145 3.02 8.47 14.72
C LYS A 145 1.80 7.71 15.22
N LYS A 146 1.86 7.23 16.46
CA LYS A 146 0.66 6.75 17.14
C LYS A 146 -0.33 7.90 17.21
N LEU A 147 -1.56 7.63 16.75
CA LEU A 147 -2.64 8.61 16.73
C LEU A 147 -3.25 8.71 18.14
N ASP A 148 -2.54 9.38 19.03
CA ASP A 148 -2.99 9.69 20.38
C ASP A 148 -3.07 11.21 20.58
N GLY A 149 -4.14 11.70 21.17
CA GLY A 149 -4.32 13.13 21.49
C GLY A 149 -5.05 13.96 20.44
N GLY A 150 -4.98 15.29 20.60
CA GLY A 150 -5.81 16.26 19.88
C GLY A 150 -5.45 16.53 18.42
N SER A 151 -4.31 16.05 17.92
CA SER A 151 -3.76 16.39 16.59
C SER A 151 -4.08 15.40 15.48
N VAL A 152 -4.95 14.40 15.74
CA VAL A 152 -5.25 13.35 14.73
C VAL A 152 -5.93 13.94 13.50
N TYR A 153 -6.92 14.81 13.69
CA TYR A 153 -7.63 15.45 12.57
C TYR A 153 -6.68 16.28 11.69
N GLU A 154 -5.78 17.04 12.31
CA GLU A 154 -4.78 17.86 11.64
C GLU A 154 -3.81 16.99 10.85
N ASP A 155 -3.29 15.91 11.44
CA ASP A 155 -2.37 14.96 10.77
C ASP A 155 -3.05 14.34 9.52
N LEU A 156 -4.29 13.87 9.65
CA LEU A 156 -5.04 13.27 8.56
C LEU A 156 -5.37 14.29 7.46
N SER A 157 -5.84 15.49 7.85
CA SER A 157 -6.19 16.56 6.91
C SER A 157 -4.96 17.08 6.16
N GLN A 158 -3.84 17.22 6.84
CA GLN A 158 -2.57 17.66 6.24
C GLN A 158 -2.06 16.63 5.23
N SER A 159 -2.07 15.34 5.58
CA SER A 159 -1.66 14.28 4.66
C SER A 159 -2.50 14.30 3.38
N LYS A 160 -3.82 14.35 3.53
CA LYS A 160 -4.75 14.43 2.40
C LYS A 160 -4.48 15.65 1.54
N GLY A 161 -4.42 16.83 2.15
CA GLY A 161 -4.23 18.11 1.44
C GLY A 161 -2.94 18.14 0.65
N LEU A 162 -1.83 17.64 1.21
CA LEU A 162 -0.54 17.58 0.51
C LEU A 162 -0.58 16.65 -0.70
N ILE A 163 -1.20 15.46 -0.59
CA ILE A 163 -1.32 14.54 -1.74
C ILE A 163 -2.17 15.20 -2.84
N GLU A 164 -3.30 15.79 -2.48
CA GLU A 164 -4.20 16.45 -3.44
C GLU A 164 -3.54 17.64 -4.12
N GLU A 165 -2.81 18.48 -3.37
CA GLU A 165 -2.06 19.62 -3.90
C GLU A 165 -0.93 19.19 -4.83
N ARG A 166 -0.11 18.23 -4.41
CA ARG A 166 1.11 17.83 -5.11
C ARG A 166 0.87 16.99 -6.35
N LEU A 167 -0.20 16.18 -6.35
CA LEU A 167 -0.50 15.23 -7.44
C LEU A 167 -1.72 15.63 -8.27
N GLY A 168 -2.48 16.67 -7.88
CA GLY A 168 -3.64 17.15 -8.63
C GLY A 168 -4.79 16.15 -8.69
N LYS A 169 -4.96 15.30 -7.68
CA LYS A 169 -5.94 14.22 -7.65
C LYS A 169 -6.65 14.16 -6.30
N LYS A 170 -7.77 13.43 -6.21
CA LYS A 170 -8.41 13.13 -4.93
C LYS A 170 -7.64 12.08 -4.13
N CYS A 171 -7.52 12.29 -2.82
CA CYS A 171 -6.98 11.32 -1.88
C CYS A 171 -8.12 10.85 -0.95
N GLU A 172 -8.76 9.74 -1.27
CA GLU A 172 -9.93 9.23 -0.55
C GLU A 172 -9.63 7.98 0.29
N ALA A 173 -8.42 7.41 0.14
CA ALA A 173 -8.01 6.24 0.89
C ALA A 173 -6.92 6.56 1.93
N LEU A 174 -7.09 5.97 3.12
CA LEU A 174 -6.15 6.05 4.22
C LEU A 174 -5.75 4.64 4.66
N CYS A 175 -4.48 4.41 4.85
CA CYS A 175 -3.97 3.22 5.53
C CYS A 175 -3.50 3.59 6.94
N TRP A 176 -4.03 2.91 7.96
CA TRP A 176 -3.64 3.14 9.34
C TRP A 176 -2.23 2.62 9.63
N PRO A 177 -1.29 3.45 10.12
CA PRO A 177 0.01 2.98 10.58
C PRO A 177 -0.13 1.85 11.60
N TRP A 178 0.61 0.75 11.39
CA TRP A 178 0.53 -0.49 12.19
C TRP A 178 -0.87 -1.11 12.30
N GLY A 179 -1.86 -0.60 11.59
CA GLY A 179 -3.27 -0.99 11.74
C GLY A 179 -3.88 -0.54 13.07
N ILE A 180 -3.31 0.47 13.74
CA ILE A 180 -3.79 0.97 15.03
C ILE A 180 -4.79 2.10 14.80
N TYR A 181 -6.04 1.87 15.19
CA TYR A 181 -7.12 2.84 15.13
C TYR A 181 -8.22 2.50 16.13
N ASN A 182 -9.15 3.43 16.34
CA ASN A 182 -10.37 3.23 17.11
C ASN A 182 -11.55 3.95 16.41
N ASP A 183 -12.76 3.84 16.94
CA ASP A 183 -13.95 4.43 16.31
C ASP A 183 -13.85 5.96 16.19
N LYS A 184 -13.27 6.65 17.18
CA LYS A 184 -13.02 8.10 17.10
C LYS A 184 -12.07 8.45 15.96
N HIS A 185 -11.05 7.62 15.70
CA HIS A 185 -10.14 7.81 14.55
C HIS A 185 -10.87 7.65 13.23
N ILE A 186 -11.81 6.69 13.13
CA ILE A 186 -12.66 6.51 11.94
C ILE A 186 -13.49 7.77 11.71
N ASP A 187 -14.14 8.32 12.73
CA ASP A 187 -14.95 9.55 12.61
C ASP A 187 -14.11 10.74 12.13
N LEU A 188 -12.89 10.90 12.67
CA LEU A 188 -11.96 11.95 12.24
C LEU A 188 -11.49 11.77 10.80
N ALA A 189 -11.23 10.54 10.37
CA ALA A 189 -10.87 10.24 8.98
C ALA A 189 -12.04 10.57 8.02
N LEU A 190 -13.25 10.18 8.38
CA LEU A 190 -14.45 10.54 7.60
C LEU A 190 -14.66 12.07 7.52
N LYS A 191 -14.45 12.78 8.64
CA LYS A 191 -14.49 14.25 8.70
C LYS A 191 -13.41 14.89 7.83
N SER A 192 -12.22 14.29 7.75
CA SER A 192 -11.13 14.73 6.87
C SER A 192 -11.39 14.40 5.39
N GLY A 193 -12.46 13.65 5.06
CA GLY A 193 -12.87 13.35 3.70
C GLY A 193 -12.34 12.01 3.16
N TYR A 194 -11.75 11.17 3.97
CA TYR A 194 -11.43 9.78 3.58
C TYR A 194 -12.70 8.94 3.49
N ARG A 195 -12.68 7.91 2.64
CA ARG A 195 -13.82 7.00 2.38
C ARG A 195 -13.42 5.53 2.46
N LEU A 196 -12.15 5.21 2.20
CA LEU A 196 -11.61 3.86 2.22
C LEU A 196 -10.51 3.77 3.29
N LEU A 197 -10.73 2.99 4.35
CA LEU A 197 -9.79 2.88 5.47
C LEU A 197 -9.20 1.47 5.52
N PHE A 198 -7.90 1.40 5.25
CA PHE A 198 -7.14 0.15 5.17
C PHE A 198 -6.51 -0.19 6.52
N THR A 199 -6.62 -1.48 6.88
CA THR A 199 -6.12 -2.03 8.14
C THR A 199 -5.01 -3.06 7.89
N THR A 200 -4.45 -3.61 8.97
CA THR A 200 -3.59 -4.80 8.92
C THR A 200 -4.36 -6.09 9.25
N GLU A 201 -5.66 -6.00 9.44
CA GLU A 201 -6.49 -7.18 9.65
C GLU A 201 -6.39 -8.13 8.44
N LEU A 202 -6.10 -9.39 8.74
CA LEU A 202 -5.92 -10.41 7.72
C LEU A 202 -7.28 -10.92 7.21
N GLY A 203 -7.45 -10.95 5.89
CA GLY A 203 -8.66 -11.51 5.31
C GLY A 203 -8.97 -11.00 3.90
N THR A 204 -10.12 -11.41 3.42
CA THR A 204 -10.68 -11.08 2.11
C THR A 204 -11.72 -9.97 2.24
N ASN A 205 -11.87 -9.17 1.20
CA ASN A 205 -12.94 -8.18 1.09
C ASN A 205 -13.93 -8.62 0.01
N THR A 206 -15.22 -8.40 0.28
CA THR A 206 -16.35 -8.68 -0.63
C THR A 206 -17.21 -7.42 -0.74
N SER A 207 -18.21 -7.41 -1.60
CA SER A 207 -19.20 -6.32 -1.68
C SER A 207 -19.98 -6.08 -0.37
N LYS A 208 -19.87 -6.98 0.61
CA LYS A 208 -20.47 -6.82 1.96
C LYS A 208 -19.46 -6.32 2.99
N SER A 209 -18.20 -6.11 2.61
CA SER A 209 -17.16 -5.63 3.53
C SER A 209 -17.33 -4.14 3.79
N SER A 210 -17.02 -3.72 5.02
CA SER A 210 -17.02 -2.30 5.35
C SER A 210 -15.88 -1.57 4.64
N PRO A 211 -16.11 -0.46 3.96
CA PRO A 211 -15.06 0.38 3.40
C PRO A 211 -14.18 1.04 4.47
N LEU A 212 -14.64 1.03 5.73
CA LEU A 212 -13.93 1.63 6.87
C LEU A 212 -13.02 0.64 7.62
N LYS A 213 -13.00 -0.64 7.22
CA LYS A 213 -12.20 -1.71 7.84
C LYS A 213 -11.71 -2.69 6.78
N ILE A 214 -11.00 -2.19 5.76
CA ILE A 214 -10.52 -2.97 4.62
C ILE A 214 -9.37 -3.86 5.07
N LYS A 215 -9.56 -5.17 4.91
CA LYS A 215 -8.58 -6.20 5.28
C LYS A 215 -7.49 -6.33 4.23
N ARG A 216 -6.31 -6.75 4.64
CA ARG A 216 -5.18 -6.97 3.75
C ARG A 216 -4.45 -8.27 4.06
N ILE A 217 -3.68 -8.76 3.10
CA ILE A 217 -2.83 -9.94 3.25
C ILE A 217 -1.37 -9.48 3.16
N ALA A 218 -0.63 -9.62 4.24
CA ALA A 218 0.81 -9.34 4.23
C ALA A 218 1.56 -10.38 3.39
N ILE A 219 2.43 -9.89 2.51
CA ILE A 219 3.29 -10.72 1.66
C ILE A 219 4.74 -10.46 2.06
N GLY A 220 5.37 -11.49 2.61
CA GLY A 220 6.81 -11.52 2.87
C GLY A 220 7.59 -12.08 1.68
N ASP A 221 8.89 -12.34 1.86
CA ASP A 221 9.74 -12.94 0.83
C ASP A 221 9.43 -14.43 0.62
N ILE A 222 8.32 -14.66 -0.09
CA ILE A 222 7.80 -16.00 -0.39
C ILE A 222 7.86 -16.29 -1.89
N GLY A 223 8.20 -17.53 -2.23
CA GLY A 223 8.15 -18.01 -3.62
C GLY A 223 6.74 -18.04 -4.19
N VAL A 224 6.65 -18.07 -5.54
CA VAL A 224 5.38 -17.99 -6.27
C VAL A 224 4.37 -19.09 -5.90
N MET A 225 4.81 -20.28 -5.51
CA MET A 225 3.90 -21.37 -5.10
C MET A 225 3.18 -21.04 -3.78
N THR A 226 3.89 -20.51 -2.81
CA THR A 226 3.30 -20.05 -1.54
C THR A 226 2.42 -18.83 -1.76
N PHE A 227 2.81 -17.90 -2.64
CA PHE A 227 2.00 -16.77 -3.04
C PHE A 227 0.67 -17.21 -3.67
N ARG A 228 0.71 -18.15 -4.64
CA ARG A 228 -0.47 -18.76 -5.24
C ARG A 228 -1.39 -19.41 -4.20
N LYS A 229 -0.81 -20.18 -3.25
CA LYS A 229 -1.57 -20.80 -2.15
C LYS A 229 -2.27 -19.75 -1.29
N LYS A 230 -1.58 -18.66 -0.92
CA LYS A 230 -2.20 -17.55 -0.18
C LYS A 230 -3.36 -16.92 -0.95
N LEU A 231 -3.19 -16.62 -2.24
CA LEU A 231 -4.25 -16.06 -3.07
C LEU A 231 -5.45 -17.01 -3.14
N PHE A 232 -5.23 -18.32 -3.32
CA PHE A 232 -6.29 -19.31 -3.36
C PHE A 232 -7.09 -19.37 -2.04
N ILE A 233 -6.40 -19.44 -0.90
CA ILE A 233 -7.04 -19.48 0.42
C ILE A 233 -7.88 -18.22 0.66
N HIS A 234 -7.38 -17.06 0.23
CA HIS A 234 -8.05 -15.77 0.43
C HIS A 234 -8.86 -15.31 -0.78
N SER A 235 -9.14 -16.19 -1.75
CA SER A 235 -10.09 -15.90 -2.84
C SER A 235 -11.54 -16.12 -2.43
N ASP A 236 -11.76 -16.83 -1.32
CA ASP A 236 -13.06 -17.12 -0.75
C ASP A 236 -13.09 -16.74 0.74
N ASP A 237 -14.14 -16.04 1.18
CA ASP A 237 -14.25 -15.57 2.57
C ASP A 237 -14.40 -16.73 3.56
N GLY A 238 -15.09 -17.81 3.17
CA GLY A 238 -15.26 -19.00 4.01
C GLY A 238 -13.95 -19.76 4.21
N LEU A 239 -13.21 -20.00 3.12
CA LEU A 239 -11.87 -20.61 3.17
C LEU A 239 -10.90 -19.75 3.97
N SER A 240 -10.94 -18.44 3.77
CA SER A 240 -10.11 -17.48 4.52
C SER A 240 -10.38 -17.55 6.02
N LYS A 241 -11.65 -17.51 6.43
CA LYS A 241 -12.06 -17.63 7.83
C LYS A 241 -11.66 -18.98 8.45
N LEU A 242 -11.86 -20.08 7.72
CA LEU A 242 -11.46 -21.41 8.18
C LEU A 242 -9.95 -21.51 8.39
N TYR A 243 -9.17 -21.04 7.41
CA TYR A 243 -7.71 -21.00 7.52
C TYR A 243 -7.24 -20.22 8.73
N LEU A 244 -7.82 -19.03 8.97
CA LEU A 244 -7.48 -18.17 10.10
C LEU A 244 -7.86 -18.76 11.46
N ARG A 245 -8.87 -19.64 11.52
CA ARG A 245 -9.21 -20.37 12.76
C ARG A 245 -8.21 -21.46 13.11
N ILE A 246 -7.59 -22.08 12.10
CA ILE A 246 -6.69 -23.22 12.29
C ILE A 246 -5.25 -22.77 12.52
N PHE A 247 -4.82 -21.68 11.90
CA PHE A 247 -3.41 -21.27 11.83
C PHE A 247 -3.13 -19.89 12.51
N LYS A 248 -4.06 -19.38 13.29
CA LYS A 248 -3.90 -18.24 14.18
C LYS A 248 -3.93 -18.70 15.63
#